data_a0a461fabb37c1e5a00c8679fe06993a
#
_entry.id   a0a461fabb37c1e5a00c8679fe06993a
#
_cell.length_a   1.000
_cell.length_b   1.000
_cell.length_c   1.000
_cell.angle_alpha   90.00
_cell.angle_beta   90.00
_cell.angle_gamma   90.00
#
_symmetry.space_group_name_H-M   'P 1'
#
loop_
_entity.id
_entity.type
_entity.pdbx_description
1 polymer ?
#
loop_
_entity_poly.entity_id
_entity_poly.type
_entity_poly.pdbx_seq_one_letter_code
_entity_poly.pdbx_strand_id
1 'polypeptide(L)'
;VCCGQGNNAGDGYLIASYLAAQGYDVEIYAAALGESTSLQQAHAAAVQQGIMIHTGFTFQHSYDAYIDALFGIGLNRELSSDWQAVIQQINSQTGLKIAVDIPSGLQANTGQALPCAVIADYTFTALGLKAGLFTGQGKAYAGVVELISLLPVDSALKPLASLAPQHVQLVPRQAFGHKGSYGHVLVIGGHA
;
A
#
# COMPACT_ATOMS: atom_id res chain seq x y z
N VAL A 1 -7.59 3.78 -11.65
CA VAL A 1 -7.61 3.81 -10.17
C VAL A 1 -8.73 2.93 -9.67
N CYS A 2 -8.46 2.08 -8.67
CA CYS A 2 -9.43 1.16 -8.08
C CYS A 2 -9.89 1.72 -6.72
N CYS A 3 -11.13 2.16 -6.62
CA CYS A 3 -11.69 2.81 -5.44
C CYS A 3 -12.68 1.90 -4.69
N GLY A 4 -12.46 1.70 -3.39
CA GLY A 4 -13.38 1.01 -2.50
C GLY A 4 -14.53 1.90 -2.01
N GLN A 5 -14.95 1.67 -0.75
CA GLN A 5 -16.09 2.38 -0.13
C GLN A 5 -15.69 3.26 1.06
N GLY A 6 -14.43 3.19 1.49
CA GLY A 6 -13.93 3.91 2.66
C GLY A 6 -13.16 5.18 2.31
N ASN A 7 -12.55 5.79 3.32
CA ASN A 7 -11.77 7.02 3.15
C ASN A 7 -10.58 6.85 2.22
N ASN A 8 -9.97 5.66 2.17
CA ASN A 8 -8.89 5.34 1.21
C ASN A 8 -9.33 5.53 -0.24
N ALA A 9 -10.60 5.20 -0.55
CA ALA A 9 -11.18 5.49 -1.86
C ALA A 9 -11.28 6.99 -2.15
N GLY A 10 -11.53 7.81 -1.12
CA GLY A 10 -11.49 9.27 -1.24
C GLY A 10 -10.13 9.75 -1.73
N ASP A 11 -9.06 9.23 -1.15
CA ASP A 11 -7.68 9.52 -1.60
C ASP A 11 -7.48 9.05 -3.05
N GLY A 12 -8.02 7.89 -3.41
CA GLY A 12 -8.01 7.38 -4.80
C GLY A 12 -8.67 8.32 -5.79
N TYR A 13 -9.84 8.86 -5.48
CA TYR A 13 -10.53 9.86 -6.33
C TYR A 13 -9.74 11.16 -6.47
N LEU A 14 -9.11 11.64 -5.37
CA LEU A 14 -8.26 12.82 -5.41
C LEU A 14 -7.00 12.60 -6.25
N ILE A 15 -6.38 11.43 -6.13
CA ILE A 15 -5.22 11.04 -6.96
C ILE A 15 -5.62 11.00 -8.43
N ALA A 16 -6.77 10.38 -8.76
CA ALA A 16 -7.28 10.34 -10.13
C ALA A 16 -7.49 11.76 -10.69
N SER A 17 -8.11 12.63 -9.90
CA SER A 17 -8.35 14.04 -10.26
C SER A 17 -7.04 14.78 -10.51
N TYR A 18 -6.05 14.58 -9.66
CA TYR A 18 -4.74 15.21 -9.80
C TYR A 18 -4.01 14.72 -11.06
N LEU A 19 -3.98 13.41 -11.30
CA LEU A 19 -3.35 12.83 -12.47
C LEU A 19 -4.01 13.29 -13.77
N ALA A 20 -5.33 13.33 -13.83
CA ALA A 20 -6.07 13.85 -14.97
C ALA A 20 -5.73 15.32 -15.25
N ALA A 21 -5.61 16.14 -14.19
CA ALA A 21 -5.18 17.54 -14.32
C ALA A 21 -3.73 17.69 -14.81
N GLN A 22 -2.88 16.69 -14.62
CA GLN A 22 -1.52 16.62 -15.16
C GLN A 22 -1.46 16.10 -16.61
N GLY A 23 -2.60 15.76 -17.21
CA GLY A 23 -2.70 15.29 -18.59
C GLY A 23 -2.57 13.78 -18.77
N TYR A 24 -2.61 13.00 -17.71
CA TYR A 24 -2.69 11.54 -17.82
C TYR A 24 -4.11 11.11 -18.20
N ASP A 25 -4.21 10.04 -19.00
CA ASP A 25 -5.47 9.38 -19.26
C ASP A 25 -5.83 8.49 -18.07
N VAL A 26 -6.94 8.81 -17.39
CA VAL A 26 -7.30 8.21 -16.12
C VAL A 26 -8.73 7.70 -16.14
N GLU A 27 -8.90 6.45 -15.75
CA GLU A 27 -10.20 5.86 -15.50
C GLU A 27 -10.28 5.38 -14.03
N ILE A 28 -11.49 5.44 -13.47
CA ILE A 28 -11.77 4.96 -12.12
C ILE A 28 -12.67 3.75 -12.20
N TYR A 29 -12.30 2.68 -11.50
CA TYR A 29 -13.11 1.50 -11.24
C TYR A 29 -13.52 1.51 -9.79
N ALA A 30 -14.81 1.60 -9.51
CA ALA A 30 -15.28 1.85 -8.17
C ALA A 30 -16.35 0.86 -7.73
N ALA A 31 -16.33 0.53 -6.44
CA ALA A 31 -17.46 -0.06 -5.73
C ALA A 31 -18.60 0.96 -5.56
N ALA A 32 -19.72 0.53 -4.99
CA ALA A 32 -20.77 1.45 -4.58
C ALA A 32 -20.19 2.55 -3.65
N LEU A 33 -20.61 3.80 -3.87
CA LEU A 33 -20.13 4.94 -3.12
C LEU A 33 -20.51 4.84 -1.64
N GLY A 34 -19.54 4.99 -0.76
CA GLY A 34 -19.76 5.00 0.69
C GLY A 34 -20.33 6.33 1.21
N GLU A 35 -20.62 6.36 2.50
CA GLU A 35 -21.35 7.46 3.15
C GLU A 35 -20.48 8.64 3.64
N SER A 36 -19.15 8.46 3.66
CA SER A 36 -18.22 9.50 4.13
C SER A 36 -18.33 10.77 3.29
N THR A 37 -18.54 11.91 3.95
CA THR A 37 -18.65 13.21 3.28
C THR A 37 -17.42 13.56 2.45
N SER A 38 -16.22 13.25 2.95
CA SER A 38 -14.96 13.50 2.23
C SER A 38 -14.85 12.63 0.97
N LEU A 39 -15.27 11.36 1.04
CA LEU A 39 -15.33 10.47 -0.10
C LEU A 39 -16.32 10.99 -1.15
N GLN A 40 -17.52 11.41 -0.73
CA GLN A 40 -18.54 11.94 -1.65
C GLN A 40 -18.08 13.22 -2.33
N GLN A 41 -17.37 14.10 -1.61
CA GLN A 41 -16.79 15.32 -2.19
C GLN A 41 -15.70 15.00 -3.22
N ALA A 42 -14.81 14.05 -2.91
CA ALA A 42 -13.76 13.62 -3.83
C ALA A 42 -14.34 12.97 -5.10
N HIS A 43 -15.36 12.10 -4.94
CA HIS A 43 -16.09 11.53 -6.06
C HIS A 43 -16.75 12.61 -6.93
N ALA A 44 -17.46 13.57 -6.32
CA ALA A 44 -18.11 14.66 -7.04
C ALA A 44 -17.11 15.51 -7.84
N ALA A 45 -15.92 15.76 -7.29
CA ALA A 45 -14.85 16.48 -7.98
C ALA A 45 -14.35 15.70 -9.20
N ALA A 46 -14.17 14.38 -9.10
CA ALA A 46 -13.78 13.53 -10.23
C ALA A 46 -14.84 13.53 -11.34
N VAL A 47 -16.13 13.47 -10.97
CA VAL A 47 -17.27 13.57 -11.93
C VAL A 47 -17.26 14.92 -12.63
N GLN A 48 -17.07 16.03 -11.91
CA GLN A 48 -17.01 17.38 -12.48
C GLN A 48 -15.86 17.56 -13.47
N GLN A 49 -14.75 16.86 -13.27
CA GLN A 49 -13.61 16.85 -14.19
C GLN A 49 -13.83 15.97 -15.42
N GLY A 50 -14.96 15.25 -15.50
CA GLY A 50 -15.27 14.37 -16.61
C GLY A 50 -14.48 13.07 -16.64
N ILE A 51 -13.90 12.64 -15.50
CA ILE A 51 -13.19 11.38 -15.41
C ILE A 51 -14.19 10.22 -15.57
N MET A 52 -13.85 9.25 -16.40
CA MET A 52 -14.70 8.06 -16.60
C MET A 52 -14.67 7.21 -15.32
N ILE A 53 -15.87 6.96 -14.77
CA ILE A 53 -16.05 6.12 -13.58
C ILE A 53 -16.88 4.90 -13.93
N HIS A 54 -16.26 3.73 -13.85
CA HIS A 54 -16.89 2.43 -14.06
C HIS A 54 -17.40 1.87 -12.74
N THR A 55 -18.61 1.36 -12.73
CA THR A 55 -19.12 0.60 -11.58
C THR A 55 -18.61 -0.83 -11.64
N GLY A 56 -17.94 -1.28 -10.59
CA GLY A 56 -17.28 -2.60 -10.53
C GLY A 56 -15.85 -2.56 -11.06
N PHE A 57 -15.26 -3.74 -11.21
CA PHE A 57 -13.81 -3.89 -11.45
C PHE A 57 -13.49 -4.71 -12.71
N THR A 58 -14.38 -4.73 -13.68
CA THR A 58 -14.11 -5.35 -14.99
C THR A 58 -13.31 -4.37 -15.85
N PHE A 59 -12.00 -4.55 -15.92
CA PHE A 59 -11.12 -3.68 -16.70
C PHE A 59 -11.42 -3.79 -18.19
N GLN A 60 -11.59 -2.65 -18.85
CA GLN A 60 -11.95 -2.60 -20.28
C GLN A 60 -10.75 -2.86 -21.18
N HIS A 61 -9.55 -2.54 -20.72
CA HIS A 61 -8.27 -2.74 -21.40
C HIS A 61 -7.12 -2.81 -20.39
N SER A 62 -5.90 -2.99 -20.86
CA SER A 62 -4.70 -2.93 -20.01
C SER A 62 -4.31 -1.48 -19.78
N TYR A 63 -3.78 -1.20 -18.59
CA TYR A 63 -3.28 0.10 -18.15
C TYR A 63 -1.80 0.01 -17.81
N ASP A 64 -1.07 1.12 -17.96
CA ASP A 64 0.33 1.22 -17.56
C ASP A 64 0.48 1.13 -16.03
N ALA A 65 -0.53 1.64 -15.28
CA ALA A 65 -0.55 1.58 -13.83
C ALA A 65 -1.94 1.31 -13.26
N TYR A 66 -1.97 0.58 -12.16
CA TYR A 66 -3.15 0.29 -11.35
C TYR A 66 -2.93 0.86 -9.95
N ILE A 67 -3.74 1.84 -9.57
CA ILE A 67 -3.67 2.46 -8.24
C ILE A 67 -4.72 1.79 -7.37
N ASP A 68 -4.25 1.10 -6.33
CA ASP A 68 -5.06 0.39 -5.35
C ASP A 68 -5.45 1.35 -4.21
N ALA A 69 -6.69 1.78 -4.22
CA ALA A 69 -7.34 2.57 -3.19
C ALA A 69 -8.63 1.88 -2.68
N LEU A 70 -8.63 0.52 -2.62
CA LEU A 70 -9.79 -0.24 -2.20
C LEU A 70 -9.97 -0.20 -0.68
N PHE A 71 -8.94 -0.60 0.08
CA PHE A 71 -8.97 -0.67 1.54
C PHE A 71 -7.72 -0.03 2.13
N GLY A 72 -7.89 0.74 3.21
CA GLY A 72 -6.80 1.29 4.02
C GLY A 72 -6.64 0.53 5.34
N ILE A 73 -6.11 1.21 6.36
CA ILE A 73 -5.78 0.66 7.70
C ILE A 73 -6.98 0.08 8.47
N GLY A 74 -8.21 0.38 8.07
CA GLY A 74 -9.42 -0.09 8.75
C GLY A 74 -9.78 -1.55 8.48
N LEU A 75 -9.05 -2.25 7.61
CA LEU A 75 -9.32 -3.65 7.29
C LEU A 75 -8.84 -4.55 8.45
N ASN A 76 -9.80 -5.19 9.13
CA ASN A 76 -9.56 -6.05 10.31
C ASN A 76 -10.29 -7.41 10.24
N ARG A 77 -10.85 -7.74 9.07
CA ARG A 77 -11.59 -8.98 8.82
C ARG A 77 -11.21 -9.54 7.46
N GLU A 78 -11.44 -10.83 7.28
CA GLU A 78 -11.25 -11.45 5.98
C GLU A 78 -12.12 -10.82 4.89
N LEU A 79 -11.57 -10.74 3.71
CA LEU A 79 -12.27 -10.27 2.52
C LEU A 79 -13.27 -11.32 2.03
N SER A 80 -14.43 -10.86 1.59
CA SER A 80 -15.39 -11.72 0.88
C SER A 80 -14.79 -12.25 -0.43
N SER A 81 -15.36 -13.34 -0.95
CA SER A 81 -14.97 -13.94 -2.23
C SER A 81 -14.91 -12.92 -3.37
N ASP A 82 -15.85 -11.97 -3.40
CA ASP A 82 -15.92 -10.95 -4.45
C ASP A 82 -14.72 -10.01 -4.40
N TRP A 83 -14.33 -9.56 -3.20
CA TRP A 83 -13.15 -8.73 -3.01
C TRP A 83 -11.85 -9.49 -3.28
N GLN A 84 -11.80 -10.78 -2.92
CA GLN A 84 -10.67 -11.64 -3.27
C GLN A 84 -10.52 -11.74 -4.81
N ALA A 85 -11.62 -11.89 -5.53
CA ALA A 85 -11.60 -11.92 -7.00
C ALA A 85 -11.10 -10.59 -7.59
N VAL A 86 -11.51 -9.45 -7.04
CA VAL A 86 -11.01 -8.12 -7.45
C VAL A 86 -9.49 -8.01 -7.24
N ILE A 87 -8.99 -8.41 -6.07
CA ILE A 87 -7.55 -8.39 -5.78
C ILE A 87 -6.78 -9.31 -6.73
N GLN A 88 -7.29 -10.53 -6.98
CA GLN A 88 -6.67 -11.45 -7.93
C GLN A 88 -6.64 -10.87 -9.33
N GLN A 89 -7.70 -10.19 -9.76
CA GLN A 89 -7.76 -9.53 -11.05
C GLN A 89 -6.72 -8.40 -11.15
N ILE A 90 -6.57 -7.56 -10.13
CA ILE A 90 -5.51 -6.53 -10.08
C ILE A 90 -4.13 -7.17 -10.14
N ASN A 91 -3.89 -8.23 -9.36
CA ASN A 91 -2.61 -8.92 -9.32
C ASN A 91 -2.25 -9.58 -10.65
N SER A 92 -3.23 -9.98 -11.45
CA SER A 92 -3.01 -10.59 -12.78
C SER A 92 -2.62 -9.59 -13.87
N GLN A 93 -2.75 -8.29 -13.62
CA GLN A 93 -2.39 -7.26 -14.59
C GLN A 93 -0.87 -7.08 -14.69
N THR A 94 -0.40 -6.70 -15.88
CA THR A 94 1.03 -6.49 -16.15
C THR A 94 1.52 -5.07 -15.83
N GLY A 95 0.60 -4.11 -15.69
CA GLY A 95 0.92 -2.73 -15.34
C GLY A 95 1.45 -2.57 -13.91
N LEU A 96 2.08 -1.43 -13.66
CA LEU A 96 2.62 -1.04 -12.35
C LEU A 96 1.49 -1.00 -11.31
N LYS A 97 1.68 -1.63 -10.15
CA LYS A 97 0.70 -1.63 -9.05
C LYS A 97 1.18 -0.72 -7.93
N ILE A 98 0.38 0.28 -7.61
CA ILE A 98 0.68 1.29 -6.61
C ILE A 98 -0.41 1.25 -5.53
N ALA A 99 -0.03 0.92 -4.30
CA ALA A 99 -0.96 0.92 -3.18
C ALA A 99 -1.00 2.28 -2.47
N VAL A 100 -2.21 2.75 -2.20
CA VAL A 100 -2.46 3.94 -1.38
C VAL A 100 -2.58 3.51 0.07
N ASP A 101 -1.71 4.03 0.91
CA ASP A 101 -1.60 3.81 2.34
C ASP A 101 -1.11 2.40 2.74
N ILE A 102 -1.77 1.36 2.28
CA ILE A 102 -1.40 -0.05 2.51
C ILE A 102 -1.98 -0.91 1.39
N PRO A 103 -1.30 -1.95 0.91
CA PRO A 103 -1.89 -2.88 -0.06
C PRO A 103 -3.21 -3.45 0.44
N SER A 104 -4.26 -3.33 -0.37
CA SER A 104 -5.59 -3.81 -0.02
C SER A 104 -5.58 -5.31 0.25
N GLY A 105 -6.15 -5.71 1.38
CA GLY A 105 -6.10 -7.08 1.88
C GLY A 105 -5.00 -7.35 2.89
N LEU A 106 -4.04 -6.44 3.08
CA LEU A 106 -2.99 -6.56 4.11
C LEU A 106 -3.44 -5.89 5.42
N GLN A 107 -3.29 -6.59 6.54
CA GLN A 107 -3.63 -6.05 7.86
C GLN A 107 -2.53 -5.11 8.37
N ALA A 108 -2.89 -3.88 8.70
CA ALA A 108 -1.95 -2.78 8.95
C ALA A 108 -1.02 -2.98 10.16
N ASN A 109 -1.44 -3.71 11.18
CA ASN A 109 -0.67 -3.90 12.39
C ASN A 109 0.22 -5.15 12.35
N THR A 110 -0.22 -6.21 11.69
CA THR A 110 0.43 -7.54 11.73
C THR A 110 1.12 -7.91 10.43
N GLY A 111 0.71 -7.31 9.31
CA GLY A 111 1.17 -7.70 7.98
C GLY A 111 0.62 -9.05 7.51
N GLN A 112 -0.49 -9.51 8.09
CA GLN A 112 -1.19 -10.71 7.63
C GLN A 112 -2.07 -10.38 6.43
N ALA A 113 -2.01 -11.20 5.38
CA ALA A 113 -2.98 -11.14 4.28
C ALA A 113 -4.32 -11.74 4.70
N LEU A 114 -5.46 -11.13 4.31
CA LEU A 114 -6.80 -11.45 4.79
C LEU A 114 -7.80 -11.85 3.66
N PRO A 115 -7.74 -13.05 3.08
CA PRO A 115 -6.65 -14.04 3.05
C PRO A 115 -5.65 -13.77 1.91
N CYS A 116 -5.88 -12.78 1.08
CA CYS A 116 -5.00 -12.32 0.00
C CYS A 116 -4.87 -10.79 0.04
N ALA A 117 -3.84 -10.27 -0.61
CA ALA A 117 -3.62 -8.84 -0.73
C ALA A 117 -3.12 -8.46 -2.13
N VAL A 118 -3.23 -7.20 -2.49
CA VAL A 118 -2.61 -6.63 -3.69
C VAL A 118 -1.09 -6.75 -3.54
N ILE A 119 -0.43 -7.25 -4.59
CA ILE A 119 1.03 -7.29 -4.69
C ILE A 119 1.47 -5.99 -5.35
N ALA A 120 1.77 -5.00 -4.52
CA ALA A 120 2.17 -3.69 -4.99
C ALA A 120 3.66 -3.63 -5.36
N ASP A 121 3.99 -2.86 -6.40
CA ASP A 121 5.38 -2.48 -6.70
C ASP A 121 5.83 -1.32 -5.82
N TYR A 122 4.89 -0.41 -5.51
CA TYR A 122 5.09 0.72 -4.60
C TYR A 122 3.91 0.85 -3.63
N THR A 123 4.20 1.23 -2.41
CA THR A 123 3.19 1.64 -1.42
C THR A 123 3.51 3.03 -0.92
N PHE A 124 2.62 3.99 -1.20
CA PHE A 124 2.69 5.33 -0.65
C PHE A 124 1.85 5.41 0.62
N THR A 125 2.50 5.37 1.77
CA THR A 125 1.84 5.37 3.08
C THR A 125 1.84 6.77 3.70
N ALA A 126 0.68 7.21 4.19
CA ALA A 126 0.51 8.56 4.71
C ALA A 126 0.67 8.65 6.23
N LEU A 127 1.09 9.81 6.75
CA LEU A 127 1.20 10.19 8.17
C LEU A 127 2.21 9.39 8.98
N GLY A 128 2.32 8.08 8.80
CA GLY A 128 3.24 7.23 9.54
C GLY A 128 3.36 5.84 8.92
N LEU A 129 4.50 5.21 9.11
CA LEU A 129 4.76 3.85 8.65
C LEU A 129 3.91 2.87 9.45
N LYS A 130 3.19 2.00 8.76
CA LYS A 130 2.38 0.93 9.37
C LYS A 130 3.26 -0.28 9.63
N ALA A 131 3.18 -0.85 10.83
CA ALA A 131 3.98 -2.02 11.21
C ALA A 131 3.79 -3.19 10.23
N GLY A 132 2.56 -3.40 9.77
CA GLY A 132 2.22 -4.48 8.85
C GLY A 132 2.91 -4.41 7.48
N LEU A 133 3.43 -3.26 7.06
CA LEU A 133 4.23 -3.15 5.83
C LEU A 133 5.60 -3.84 5.96
N PHE A 134 6.09 -4.01 7.20
CA PHE A 134 7.43 -4.51 7.50
C PHE A 134 7.43 -5.83 8.29
N THR A 135 6.27 -6.26 8.76
CA THR A 135 6.11 -7.49 9.56
C THR A 135 5.25 -8.52 8.83
N GLY A 136 5.20 -9.74 9.34
CA GLY A 136 4.42 -10.81 8.77
C GLY A 136 4.71 -11.04 7.28
N GLN A 137 3.69 -10.97 6.46
CA GLN A 137 3.77 -11.10 5.00
C GLN A 137 3.95 -9.74 4.28
N GLY A 138 3.97 -8.63 5.03
CA GLY A 138 3.95 -7.27 4.48
C GLY A 138 5.01 -7.03 3.41
N LYS A 139 6.24 -7.49 3.64
CA LYS A 139 7.34 -7.34 2.69
C LYS A 139 7.07 -8.00 1.32
N ALA A 140 6.24 -9.04 1.28
CA ALA A 140 5.89 -9.72 0.03
C ALA A 140 4.83 -8.95 -0.78
N TYR A 141 4.08 -8.05 -0.14
CA TYR A 141 2.97 -7.34 -0.77
C TYR A 141 3.22 -5.84 -0.95
N ALA A 142 4.06 -5.22 -0.10
CA ALA A 142 4.18 -3.77 -0.05
C ALA A 142 5.10 -3.15 -1.12
N GLY A 143 5.98 -3.94 -1.74
CA GLY A 143 6.97 -3.41 -2.69
C GLY A 143 7.90 -2.37 -2.03
N VAL A 144 8.21 -1.31 -2.77
CA VAL A 144 8.95 -0.15 -2.23
C VAL A 144 7.99 0.72 -1.43
N VAL A 145 8.30 0.94 -0.15
CA VAL A 145 7.46 1.74 0.75
C VAL A 145 8.00 3.15 0.86
N GLU A 146 7.15 4.13 0.51
CA GLU A 146 7.45 5.56 0.61
C GLU A 146 6.50 6.24 1.61
N LEU A 147 7.06 6.97 2.57
CA LEU A 147 6.28 7.73 3.55
C LEU A 147 5.97 9.14 3.03
N ILE A 148 4.68 9.47 2.94
CA ILE A 148 4.21 10.81 2.63
C ILE A 148 3.87 11.53 3.93
N SER A 149 4.70 12.49 4.33
CA SER A 149 4.47 13.32 5.50
C SER A 149 3.47 14.43 5.18
N LEU A 150 2.18 14.14 5.34
CA LEU A 150 1.12 15.13 5.11
C LEU A 150 1.07 16.21 6.20
N LEU A 151 1.56 15.90 7.38
CA LEU A 151 1.55 16.79 8.55
C LEU A 151 2.93 16.75 9.25
N PRO A 152 3.32 17.80 9.97
CA PRO A 152 4.46 17.74 10.88
C PRO A 152 4.28 16.62 11.90
N VAL A 153 5.33 15.83 12.12
CA VAL A 153 5.31 14.77 13.13
C VAL A 153 5.23 15.40 14.52
N ASP A 154 4.24 15.03 15.31
CA ASP A 154 4.17 15.39 16.72
C ASP A 154 5.27 14.65 17.49
N SER A 155 6.20 15.41 18.07
CA SER A 155 7.32 14.85 18.87
C SER A 155 6.87 14.10 20.13
N ALA A 156 5.62 14.28 20.56
CA ALA A 156 5.02 13.55 21.68
C ALA A 156 4.62 12.10 21.29
N LEU A 157 4.46 11.82 20.00
CA LEU A 157 4.16 10.47 19.53
C LEU A 157 5.39 9.56 19.70
N LYS A 158 5.21 8.48 20.43
CA LYS A 158 6.24 7.46 20.59
C LYS A 158 6.07 6.40 19.49
N PRO A 159 7.10 6.11 18.69
CA PRO A 159 7.02 5.03 17.71
C PRO A 159 6.89 3.67 18.42
N LEU A 160 6.13 2.76 17.82
CA LEU A 160 6.00 1.39 18.31
C LEU A 160 7.34 0.64 18.19
N ALA A 161 8.09 0.90 17.11
CA ALA A 161 9.39 0.32 16.82
C ALA A 161 10.17 1.27 15.91
N SER A 162 11.47 1.02 15.79
CA SER A 162 12.33 1.72 14.83
C SER A 162 12.73 0.75 13.72
N LEU A 163 12.75 1.24 12.47
CA LEU A 163 13.34 0.48 11.38
C LEU A 163 14.85 0.41 11.56
N ALA A 164 15.40 -0.79 11.51
CA ALA A 164 16.85 -0.96 11.46
C ALA A 164 17.39 -0.38 10.12
N PRO A 165 18.62 0.16 10.11
CA PRO A 165 19.24 0.61 8.87
C PRO A 165 19.24 -0.53 7.84
N GLN A 166 18.82 -0.23 6.61
CA GLN A 166 18.73 -1.22 5.54
C GLN A 166 20.10 -1.73 5.08
N HIS A 167 21.18 -1.01 5.40
CA HIS A 167 22.54 -1.35 5.02
C HIS A 167 23.43 -1.41 6.24
N VAL A 168 23.68 -2.61 6.72
CA VAL A 168 24.82 -2.86 7.62
C VAL A 168 26.05 -3.05 6.73
N GLN A 169 26.92 -2.03 6.69
CA GLN A 169 28.22 -2.19 6.04
C GLN A 169 29.11 -3.10 6.91
N LEU A 170 29.31 -4.30 6.42
CA LEU A 170 30.33 -5.17 7.02
C LEU A 170 31.72 -4.66 6.62
N VAL A 171 32.61 -4.58 7.58
CA VAL A 171 34.01 -4.24 7.34
C VAL A 171 34.59 -5.27 6.34
N PRO A 172 35.27 -4.82 5.27
CA PRO A 172 35.88 -5.74 4.32
C PRO A 172 36.82 -6.72 5.02
N ARG A 173 36.69 -7.99 4.66
CA ARG A 173 37.56 -9.02 5.22
C ARG A 173 39.01 -8.86 4.71
N GLN A 174 39.98 -8.92 5.60
CA GLN A 174 41.38 -8.96 5.22
C GLN A 174 41.73 -10.37 4.70
N ALA A 175 42.62 -10.44 3.70
CA ALA A 175 43.02 -11.70 3.09
C ALA A 175 43.60 -12.74 4.06
N PHE A 176 44.19 -12.29 5.16
CA PHE A 176 44.83 -13.11 6.20
C PHE A 176 44.05 -13.14 7.52
N GLY A 177 42.79 -12.69 7.51
CA GLY A 177 41.94 -12.73 8.70
C GLY A 177 41.47 -14.14 9.03
N HIS A 178 41.39 -14.50 10.29
CA HIS A 178 40.81 -15.74 10.78
C HIS A 178 39.45 -15.48 11.46
N LYS A 179 38.72 -16.55 11.76
CA LYS A 179 37.35 -16.47 12.32
C LYS A 179 37.21 -15.59 13.57
N GLY A 180 38.25 -15.47 14.39
CA GLY A 180 38.29 -14.64 15.60
C GLY A 180 38.61 -13.16 15.34
N SER A 181 39.07 -12.78 14.13
CA SER A 181 39.43 -11.40 13.79
C SER A 181 38.23 -10.50 13.54
N TYR A 182 37.04 -11.07 13.34
CA TYR A 182 35.83 -10.34 12.92
C TYR A 182 34.73 -10.38 13.97
N GLY A 183 35.07 -10.78 15.20
CA GLY A 183 34.12 -10.85 16.31
C GLY A 183 33.30 -12.13 16.35
N HIS A 184 32.29 -12.12 17.19
CA HIS A 184 31.36 -13.22 17.39
C HIS A 184 29.93 -12.73 17.09
N VAL A 185 29.15 -13.58 16.43
CA VAL A 185 27.72 -13.35 16.23
C VAL A 185 26.95 -14.24 17.18
N LEU A 186 26.16 -13.63 18.06
CA LEU A 186 25.19 -14.33 18.87
C LEU A 186 23.84 -14.27 18.16
N VAL A 187 23.30 -15.42 17.82
CA VAL A 187 21.94 -15.52 17.27
C VAL A 187 21.03 -16.04 18.39
N ILE A 188 20.04 -15.22 18.76
CA ILE A 188 19.00 -15.63 19.71
C ILE A 188 17.74 -15.78 18.88
N GLY A 189 17.27 -17.00 18.75
CA GLY A 189 16.04 -17.33 18.02
C GLY A 189 15.27 -18.40 18.79
N GLY A 190 14.01 -18.49 18.56
CA GLY A 190 13.15 -19.47 19.16
C GLY A 190 11.83 -19.59 18.41
N HIS A 191 11.13 -20.68 18.63
CA HIS A 191 9.76 -20.87 18.21
C HIS A 191 8.88 -20.64 19.44
N ALA A 192 7.83 -19.81 19.29
CA ALA A 192 6.75 -19.67 20.25
C ALA A 192 5.66 -20.70 19.99
#